data_6fe7899bffeaee2ab008ea8749249eb1
#
_entry.id   6fe7899bffeaee2ab008ea8749249eb1
#
_cell.length_a   1.000
_cell.length_b   1.000
_cell.length_c   1.000
_cell.angle_alpha   90.00
_cell.angle_beta   90.00
_cell.angle_gamma   90.00
#
_symmetry.space_group_name_H-M   'P 1'
#
loop_
_entity.id
_entity.type
_entity.pdbx_description
1 polymer ?
#
loop_
_entity_poly.entity_id
_entity_poly.type
_entity_poly.pdbx_seq_one_letter_code
_entity_poly.pdbx_strand_id
1 'polypeptide(L)'
;EKNISDKLAPAQKKDSSKNELFIVEGDSAGGSAKTGRDRRYQAILPLRGKVLNTEKAKVEEAYKNAEINTLIYTIGAGVGTDFDIKDCNYDKVIIMTDADVDGSHIQVLLITFFYRYMRPLIEEGRLYIATPPLYKIEFAKNEVVYAYNDEELKEYTKNRKPIDTQRYKGLGEMDAEQLSLIHISEPTRLGMI
;
A
#
# COMPACT_ATOMS: atom_id res chain seq x y z
N GLU A 1 10.55 24.85 -6.78
CA GLU A 1 10.90 23.41 -6.81
C GLU A 1 10.90 22.91 -5.38
N LYS A 2 9.77 22.39 -4.91
CA LYS A 2 9.70 21.75 -3.60
C LYS A 2 10.10 20.30 -3.78
N ASN A 3 11.14 19.93 -3.07
CA ASN A 3 11.70 18.60 -3.01
C ASN A 3 10.59 17.55 -2.84
N ILE A 4 10.32 16.83 -3.92
CA ILE A 4 9.71 15.51 -3.84
C ILE A 4 10.60 14.76 -2.86
N SER A 5 10.01 14.36 -1.76
CA SER A 5 10.72 13.79 -0.61
C SER A 5 11.79 12.80 -1.03
N ASP A 6 12.98 12.85 -0.41
CA ASP A 6 14.04 11.83 -0.52
C ASP A 6 13.55 10.40 -0.21
N LYS A 7 12.31 10.29 0.31
CA LYS A 7 11.63 9.04 0.63
C LYS A 7 11.08 8.32 -0.60
N LEU A 8 10.68 9.06 -1.64
CA LEU A 8 10.08 8.46 -2.83
C LEU A 8 11.13 7.76 -3.69
N ALA A 9 10.91 6.49 -4.01
CA ALA A 9 11.60 5.82 -5.10
C ALA A 9 10.75 5.96 -6.38
N PRO A 10 11.05 6.90 -7.27
CA PRO A 10 10.20 7.21 -8.41
C PRO A 10 10.24 6.11 -9.47
N ALA A 11 9.19 6.04 -10.29
CA ALA A 11 9.21 5.26 -11.51
C ALA A 11 10.15 5.92 -12.55
N GLN A 12 10.82 5.11 -13.35
CA GLN A 12 11.74 5.59 -14.40
C GLN A 12 11.00 6.26 -15.57
N LYS A 13 9.81 5.75 -15.90
CA LYS A 13 8.95 6.32 -16.93
C LYS A 13 8.01 7.34 -16.33
N LYS A 14 7.82 8.46 -17.02
CA LYS A 14 6.81 9.46 -16.69
C LYS A 14 5.56 9.20 -17.52
N ASP A 15 4.84 8.15 -17.17
CA ASP A 15 3.62 7.74 -17.86
C ASP A 15 2.48 7.60 -16.82
N SER A 16 1.72 8.67 -16.65
CA SER A 16 0.61 8.73 -15.70
C SER A 16 -0.52 7.74 -16.02
N SER A 17 -0.58 7.24 -17.25
CA SER A 17 -1.59 6.23 -17.65
C SER A 17 -1.21 4.80 -17.28
N LYS A 18 0.03 4.57 -16.86
CA LYS A 18 0.57 3.23 -16.52
C LYS A 18 1.25 3.17 -15.15
N ASN A 19 1.73 4.32 -14.64
CA ASN A 19 2.47 4.33 -13.39
C ASN A 19 1.58 3.97 -12.20
N GLU A 20 2.16 3.23 -11.28
CA GLU A 20 1.54 2.78 -10.04
C GLU A 20 2.35 3.29 -8.86
N LEU A 21 1.65 3.83 -7.85
CA LEU A 21 2.24 4.26 -6.59
C LEU A 21 1.90 3.24 -5.49
N PHE A 22 2.93 2.65 -4.89
CA PHE A 22 2.80 1.81 -3.70
C PHE A 22 3.15 2.63 -2.46
N ILE A 23 2.18 2.80 -1.57
CA ILE A 23 2.36 3.39 -0.25
C ILE A 23 2.60 2.25 0.72
N VAL A 24 3.80 2.17 1.29
CA VAL A 24 4.21 1.06 2.15
C VAL A 24 4.50 1.53 3.57
N GLU A 25 4.30 0.65 4.54
CA GLU A 25 4.54 0.93 5.95
C GLU A 25 6.00 0.65 6.31
N GLY A 26 6.72 1.72 6.67
CA GLY A 26 8.09 1.65 7.18
C GLY A 26 9.19 1.47 6.14
N ASP A 27 10.43 1.69 6.58
CA ASP A 27 11.61 1.65 5.71
C ASP A 27 12.03 0.24 5.31
N SER A 28 11.82 -0.75 6.17
CA SER A 28 12.18 -2.15 5.89
C SER A 28 11.34 -2.69 4.73
N ALA A 29 10.02 -2.54 4.81
CA ALA A 29 9.11 -2.89 3.73
C ALA A 29 9.39 -2.05 2.46
N GLY A 30 9.69 -0.76 2.64
CA GLY A 30 10.10 0.11 1.53
C GLY A 30 11.33 -0.38 0.80
N GLY A 31 12.35 -0.87 1.52
CA GLY A 31 13.56 -1.46 0.96
C GLY A 31 13.28 -2.70 0.11
N SER A 32 12.53 -3.65 0.66
CA SER A 32 12.14 -4.88 -0.06
C SER A 32 11.27 -4.57 -1.28
N ALA A 33 10.31 -3.66 -1.14
CA ALA A 33 9.45 -3.24 -2.25
C ALA A 33 10.24 -2.55 -3.38
N LYS A 34 11.21 -1.70 -3.05
CA LYS A 34 12.10 -1.07 -4.04
C LYS A 34 12.89 -2.10 -4.84
N THR A 35 13.29 -3.19 -4.21
CA THR A 35 14.02 -4.28 -4.87
C THR A 35 13.11 -5.11 -5.76
N GLY A 36 11.89 -5.43 -5.31
CA GLY A 36 10.96 -6.31 -6.02
C GLY A 36 10.10 -5.66 -7.10
N ARG A 37 10.11 -4.32 -7.20
CA ARG A 37 9.23 -3.58 -8.12
C ARG A 37 9.66 -3.65 -9.59
N ASP A 38 8.73 -3.42 -10.49
CA ASP A 38 9.04 -3.00 -11.85
C ASP A 38 9.41 -1.51 -11.84
N ARG A 39 10.71 -1.22 -11.91
CA ARG A 39 11.25 0.14 -11.84
C ARG A 39 10.76 1.06 -12.96
N ARG A 40 10.29 0.51 -14.05
CA ARG A 40 9.80 1.31 -15.19
C ARG A 40 8.54 2.07 -14.83
N TYR A 41 7.59 1.42 -14.14
CA TYR A 41 6.24 1.94 -13.91
C TYR A 41 5.81 1.98 -12.45
N GLN A 42 6.56 1.40 -11.51
CA GLN A 42 6.19 1.34 -10.11
C GLN A 42 7.06 2.27 -9.27
N ALA A 43 6.40 3.14 -8.51
CA ALA A 43 7.01 4.01 -7.52
C ALA A 43 6.70 3.49 -6.11
N ILE A 44 7.63 3.66 -5.19
CA ILE A 44 7.48 3.23 -3.79
C ILE A 44 7.62 4.45 -2.88
N LEU A 45 6.62 4.67 -2.04
CA LEU A 45 6.62 5.68 -1.00
C LEU A 45 6.49 5.04 0.38
N PRO A 46 7.59 4.91 1.15
CA PRO A 46 7.50 4.44 2.53
C PRO A 46 6.95 5.54 3.44
N LEU A 47 5.99 5.20 4.29
CA LEU A 47 5.53 6.05 5.37
C LEU A 47 6.35 5.77 6.63
N ARG A 48 6.96 6.81 7.21
CA ARG A 48 7.86 6.71 8.37
C ARG A 48 7.27 7.27 9.66
N GLY A 49 6.35 8.21 9.54
CA GLY A 49 5.75 8.92 10.65
C GLY A 49 4.28 8.59 10.85
N LYS A 50 3.69 9.25 11.83
CA LYS A 50 2.26 9.12 12.10
C LYS A 50 1.45 9.84 11.03
N VAL A 51 0.50 9.12 10.46
CA VAL A 51 -0.49 9.68 9.54
C VAL A 51 -1.56 10.42 10.36
N LEU A 52 -1.84 11.66 9.98
CA LEU A 52 -2.90 12.46 10.61
C LEU A 52 -4.27 11.84 10.32
N ASN A 53 -5.12 11.79 11.34
CA ASN A 53 -6.54 11.52 11.12
C ASN A 53 -7.20 12.77 10.52
N THR A 54 -7.54 12.68 9.23
CA THR A 54 -8.06 13.81 8.46
C THR A 54 -9.59 13.88 8.48
N GLU A 55 -10.27 13.06 9.27
CA GLU A 55 -11.75 13.02 9.30
C GLU A 55 -12.37 14.39 9.59
N LYS A 56 -11.77 15.13 10.52
CA LYS A 56 -12.22 16.48 10.92
C LYS A 56 -11.16 17.57 10.70
N ALA A 57 -10.00 17.20 10.17
CA ALA A 57 -8.89 18.13 9.97
C ALA A 57 -9.19 19.10 8.82
N LYS A 58 -8.74 20.34 8.98
CA LYS A 58 -8.76 21.31 7.89
C LYS A 58 -7.63 21.02 6.88
N VAL A 59 -7.77 21.52 5.67
CA VAL A 59 -6.78 21.34 4.60
C VAL A 59 -5.40 21.82 5.04
N GLU A 60 -5.33 22.94 5.75
CA GLU A 60 -4.08 23.51 6.25
C GLU A 60 -3.38 22.59 7.27
N GLU A 61 -4.14 21.85 8.06
CA GLU A 61 -3.61 20.86 9.01
C GLU A 61 -3.06 19.63 8.28
N ALA A 62 -3.76 19.20 7.23
CA ALA A 62 -3.29 18.13 6.36
C ALA A 62 -1.92 18.48 5.75
N TYR A 63 -1.74 19.68 5.23
CA TYR A 63 -0.46 20.14 4.69
C TYR A 63 0.68 20.24 5.72
N LYS A 64 0.35 20.43 6.99
CA LYS A 64 1.35 20.47 8.08
C LYS A 64 1.84 19.09 8.50
N ASN A 65 1.05 18.04 8.27
CA ASN A 65 1.50 16.67 8.52
C ASN A 65 2.47 16.22 7.42
N ALA A 66 3.69 15.83 7.81
CA ALA A 66 4.76 15.52 6.87
C ALA A 66 4.41 14.37 5.93
N GLU A 67 3.76 13.32 6.43
CA GLU A 67 3.37 12.14 5.63
C GLU A 67 2.26 12.50 4.63
N ILE A 68 1.23 13.20 5.08
CA ILE A 68 0.13 13.66 4.22
C ILE A 68 0.64 14.65 3.17
N ASN A 69 1.48 15.60 3.57
CA ASN A 69 2.08 16.56 2.66
C ASN A 69 2.89 15.87 1.55
N THR A 70 3.68 14.87 1.91
CA THR A 70 4.43 14.06 0.95
C THR A 70 3.51 13.34 -0.04
N LEU A 71 2.40 12.76 0.43
CA LEU A 71 1.39 12.13 -0.42
C LEU A 71 0.77 13.11 -1.42
N ILE A 72 0.38 14.29 -0.95
CA ILE A 72 -0.23 15.33 -1.79
C ILE A 72 0.70 15.70 -2.96
N TYR A 73 1.96 15.98 -2.67
CA TYR A 73 2.94 16.35 -3.70
C TYR A 73 3.33 15.18 -4.60
N THR A 74 3.40 13.96 -4.07
CA THR A 74 3.72 12.76 -4.85
C THR A 74 2.62 12.45 -5.87
N ILE A 75 1.37 12.53 -5.48
CA ILE A 75 0.21 12.31 -6.37
C ILE A 75 0.06 13.44 -7.37
N GLY A 76 0.36 14.68 -6.95
CA GLY A 76 0.54 15.82 -7.86
C GLY A 76 -0.73 16.41 -8.45
N ALA A 77 -1.91 16.08 -7.92
CA ALA A 77 -3.21 16.48 -8.46
C ALA A 77 -3.99 17.47 -7.55
N GLY A 78 -3.34 18.03 -6.53
CA GLY A 78 -4.00 18.90 -5.55
C GLY A 78 -4.80 18.13 -4.51
N VAL A 79 -5.65 18.84 -3.75
CA VAL A 79 -6.51 18.26 -2.70
C VAL A 79 -7.87 18.96 -2.63
N GLY A 80 -8.86 18.25 -2.14
CA GLY A 80 -10.20 18.79 -1.90
C GLY A 80 -10.84 19.32 -3.17
N THR A 81 -11.26 20.58 -3.15
CA THR A 81 -11.90 21.23 -4.32
C THR A 81 -10.93 21.47 -5.47
N ASP A 82 -9.63 21.53 -5.18
CA ASP A 82 -8.57 21.73 -6.18
C ASP A 82 -8.07 20.43 -6.80
N PHE A 83 -8.54 19.28 -6.29
CA PHE A 83 -8.14 17.99 -6.83
C PHE A 83 -8.68 17.76 -8.23
N ASP A 84 -7.77 17.57 -9.19
CA ASP A 84 -8.10 17.17 -10.55
C ASP A 84 -7.42 15.84 -10.88
N ILE A 85 -8.21 14.79 -11.07
CA ILE A 85 -7.70 13.45 -11.36
C ILE A 85 -6.90 13.35 -12.66
N LYS A 86 -7.13 14.27 -13.59
CA LYS A 86 -6.37 14.36 -14.85
C LYS A 86 -4.90 14.70 -14.62
N ASP A 87 -4.62 15.44 -13.55
CA ASP A 87 -3.25 15.82 -13.16
C ASP A 87 -2.55 14.77 -12.31
N CYS A 88 -3.22 13.68 -11.96
CA CYS A 88 -2.65 12.61 -11.15
C CYS A 88 -1.47 11.92 -11.86
N ASN A 89 -0.33 11.81 -11.17
CA ASN A 89 0.88 11.20 -11.70
C ASN A 89 0.80 9.67 -11.84
N TYR A 90 -0.23 9.04 -11.31
CA TYR A 90 -0.38 7.60 -11.25
C TYR A 90 -1.74 7.13 -11.75
N ASP A 91 -1.73 6.03 -12.49
CA ASP A 91 -2.95 5.32 -12.88
C ASP A 91 -3.58 4.60 -11.68
N LYS A 92 -2.75 4.04 -10.82
CA LYS A 92 -3.18 3.32 -9.62
C LYS A 92 -2.39 3.76 -8.40
N VAL A 93 -3.09 3.83 -7.28
CA VAL A 93 -2.51 4.04 -5.96
C VAL A 93 -2.84 2.82 -5.10
N ILE A 94 -1.81 2.16 -4.58
CA ILE A 94 -1.94 0.91 -3.84
C ILE A 94 -1.43 1.12 -2.41
N ILE A 95 -2.29 0.88 -1.42
CA ILE A 95 -1.94 0.91 -0.01
C ILE A 95 -1.50 -0.50 0.39
N MET A 96 -0.26 -0.62 0.90
CA MET A 96 0.32 -1.88 1.34
C MET A 96 0.86 -1.73 2.76
N THR A 97 0.07 -2.16 3.74
CA THR A 97 0.36 -2.11 5.16
C THR A 97 0.53 -3.51 5.74
N ASP A 98 1.12 -3.59 6.94
CA ASP A 98 1.24 -4.87 7.65
C ASP A 98 -0.14 -5.48 7.94
N ALA A 99 -0.19 -6.80 8.04
CA ALA A 99 -1.43 -7.55 8.33
C ALA A 99 -1.74 -7.62 9.85
N ASP A 100 -1.41 -6.59 10.59
CA ASP A 100 -1.67 -6.45 12.01
C ASP A 100 -2.65 -5.30 12.31
N VAL A 101 -2.95 -5.08 13.58
CA VAL A 101 -3.86 -4.02 14.04
C VAL A 101 -3.34 -2.63 13.67
N ASP A 102 -2.03 -2.40 13.81
CA ASP A 102 -1.42 -1.11 13.49
C ASP A 102 -1.47 -0.83 11.98
N GLY A 103 -1.22 -1.83 11.15
CA GLY A 103 -1.34 -1.75 9.71
C GLY A 103 -2.78 -1.47 9.27
N SER A 104 -3.76 -2.12 9.89
CA SER A 104 -5.19 -1.86 9.64
C SER A 104 -5.57 -0.43 10.02
N HIS A 105 -5.04 0.11 11.10
CA HIS A 105 -5.28 1.49 11.52
C HIS A 105 -4.69 2.50 10.54
N ILE A 106 -3.46 2.29 10.07
CA ILE A 106 -2.83 3.14 9.05
C ILE A 106 -3.62 3.10 7.75
N GLN A 107 -4.08 1.93 7.35
CA GLN A 107 -4.95 1.75 6.18
C GLN A 107 -6.23 2.58 6.28
N VAL A 108 -6.92 2.55 7.42
CA VAL A 108 -8.12 3.37 7.66
C VAL A 108 -7.82 4.86 7.58
N LEU A 109 -6.70 5.31 8.17
CA LEU A 109 -6.30 6.71 8.10
C LEU A 109 -6.03 7.18 6.67
N LEU A 110 -5.36 6.35 5.87
CA LEU A 110 -5.10 6.65 4.46
C LEU A 110 -6.38 6.66 3.63
N ILE A 111 -7.27 5.69 3.79
CA ILE A 111 -8.55 5.65 3.09
C ILE A 111 -9.40 6.87 3.44
N THR A 112 -9.43 7.27 4.72
CA THR A 112 -10.13 8.48 5.17
C THR A 112 -9.60 9.73 4.48
N PHE A 113 -8.28 9.85 4.36
CA PHE A 113 -7.63 10.94 3.64
C PHE A 113 -8.03 10.95 2.15
N PHE A 114 -7.94 9.83 1.45
CA PHE A 114 -8.31 9.74 0.04
C PHE A 114 -9.80 10.01 -0.18
N TYR A 115 -10.66 9.47 0.66
CA TYR A 115 -12.09 9.72 0.58
C TYR A 115 -12.45 11.20 0.74
N ARG A 116 -11.79 11.88 1.67
CA ARG A 116 -12.09 13.27 1.98
C ARG A 116 -11.48 14.25 0.99
N TYR A 117 -10.26 14.01 0.56
CA TYR A 117 -9.47 14.98 -0.19
C TYR A 117 -9.13 14.59 -1.63
N MET A 118 -9.27 13.33 -1.98
CA MET A 118 -8.96 12.79 -3.32
C MET A 118 -10.03 11.79 -3.77
N ARG A 119 -11.27 12.10 -3.49
CA ARG A 119 -12.41 11.20 -3.71
C ARG A 119 -12.52 10.62 -5.13
N PRO A 120 -12.23 11.35 -6.21
CA PRO A 120 -12.25 10.79 -7.56
C PRO A 120 -11.36 9.55 -7.75
N LEU A 121 -10.25 9.41 -7.00
CA LEU A 121 -9.43 8.19 -7.04
C LEU A 121 -10.20 6.95 -6.57
N ILE A 122 -11.09 7.10 -5.60
CA ILE A 122 -11.96 6.02 -5.13
C ILE A 122 -13.11 5.78 -6.12
N GLU A 123 -13.77 6.84 -6.56
CA GLU A 123 -14.93 6.77 -7.45
C GLU A 123 -14.59 6.15 -8.80
N GLU A 124 -13.41 6.41 -9.34
CA GLU A 124 -12.92 5.83 -10.60
C GLU A 124 -12.24 4.46 -10.42
N GLY A 125 -12.22 3.91 -9.20
CA GLY A 125 -11.62 2.61 -8.92
C GLY A 125 -10.11 2.56 -9.09
N ARG A 126 -9.40 3.64 -8.76
CA ARG A 126 -7.94 3.76 -8.90
C ARG A 126 -7.18 3.60 -7.58
N LEU A 127 -7.90 3.50 -6.45
CA LEU A 127 -7.33 3.21 -5.14
C LEU A 127 -7.49 1.72 -4.81
N TYR A 128 -6.36 1.06 -4.54
CA TYR A 128 -6.29 -0.38 -4.24
C TYR A 128 -5.70 -0.60 -2.86
N ILE A 129 -6.03 -1.75 -2.29
CA ILE A 129 -5.43 -2.25 -1.06
C ILE A 129 -4.73 -3.56 -1.39
N ALA A 130 -3.45 -3.66 -1.03
CA ALA A 130 -2.69 -4.89 -1.09
C ALA A 130 -2.69 -5.54 0.29
N THR A 131 -3.12 -6.78 0.38
CA THR A 131 -3.13 -7.55 1.62
C THR A 131 -1.99 -8.56 1.61
N PRO A 132 -0.97 -8.40 2.48
CA PRO A 132 0.09 -9.40 2.60
C PRO A 132 -0.43 -10.66 3.29
N PRO A 133 0.15 -11.84 2.99
CA PRO A 133 -0.17 -13.05 3.72
C PRO A 133 0.33 -12.98 5.16
N LEU A 134 -0.39 -13.67 6.06
CA LEU A 134 0.03 -13.87 7.46
C LEU A 134 0.99 -15.05 7.61
N TYR A 135 0.85 -16.09 6.79
CA TYR A 135 1.61 -17.33 6.91
C TYR A 135 2.18 -17.79 5.58
N LYS A 136 3.40 -18.31 5.64
CA LYS A 136 4.01 -19.16 4.62
C LYS A 136 3.99 -20.59 5.11
N ILE A 137 3.42 -21.52 4.35
CA ILE A 137 3.27 -22.92 4.70
C ILE A 137 4.06 -23.76 3.71
N GLU A 138 5.01 -24.53 4.19
CA GLU A 138 5.82 -25.41 3.36
C GLU A 138 5.37 -26.85 3.52
N PHE A 139 5.05 -27.50 2.41
CA PHE A 139 4.70 -28.90 2.33
C PHE A 139 5.78 -29.73 1.64
N ALA A 140 5.65 -31.06 1.69
CA ALA A 140 6.55 -31.95 0.99
C ALA A 140 6.63 -31.63 -0.53
N LYS A 141 7.76 -31.98 -1.15
CA LYS A 141 8.05 -31.73 -2.57
C LYS A 141 8.21 -30.25 -2.95
N ASN A 142 8.67 -29.42 -2.01
CA ASN A 142 8.89 -27.97 -2.19
C ASN A 142 7.63 -27.18 -2.56
N GLU A 143 6.45 -27.69 -2.18
CA GLU A 143 5.21 -26.95 -2.33
C GLU A 143 5.09 -25.89 -1.27
N VAL A 144 4.87 -24.64 -1.67
CA VAL A 144 4.68 -23.48 -0.78
C VAL A 144 3.30 -22.90 -1.02
N VAL A 145 2.57 -22.67 0.07
CA VAL A 145 1.25 -22.03 0.08
C VAL A 145 1.25 -20.87 1.06
N TYR A 146 0.52 -19.81 0.71
CA TYR A 146 0.37 -18.64 1.59
C TYR A 146 -1.06 -18.57 2.12
N ALA A 147 -1.20 -18.35 3.43
CA ALA A 147 -2.48 -18.13 4.09
C ALA A 147 -2.58 -16.67 4.57
N TYR A 148 -3.71 -16.04 4.31
CA TYR A 148 -3.96 -14.64 4.62
C TYR A 148 -4.61 -14.42 5.98
N ASN A 149 -5.12 -15.47 6.61
CA ASN A 149 -5.73 -15.47 7.94
C ASN A 149 -5.61 -16.84 8.60
N ASP A 150 -6.01 -16.91 9.88
CA ASP A 150 -5.96 -18.17 10.65
C ASP A 150 -6.92 -19.25 10.12
N GLU A 151 -8.01 -18.87 9.49
CA GLU A 151 -9.01 -19.79 8.91
C GLU A 151 -8.42 -20.50 7.71
N GLU A 152 -7.78 -19.77 6.79
CA GLU A 152 -7.07 -20.35 5.66
C GLU A 152 -5.94 -21.27 6.09
N LEU A 153 -5.18 -20.90 7.13
CA LEU A 153 -4.14 -21.76 7.70
C LEU A 153 -4.73 -23.10 8.16
N LYS A 154 -5.84 -23.06 8.89
CA LYS A 154 -6.54 -24.27 9.36
C LYS A 154 -7.03 -25.12 8.19
N GLU A 155 -7.58 -24.50 7.16
CA GLU A 155 -8.07 -25.19 5.99
C GLU A 155 -6.94 -25.92 5.23
N TYR A 156 -5.83 -25.22 4.95
CA TYR A 156 -4.67 -25.81 4.28
C TYR A 156 -4.01 -26.93 5.06
N THR A 157 -4.05 -26.89 6.40
CA THR A 157 -3.41 -27.87 7.27
C THR A 157 -4.36 -28.95 7.79
N LYS A 158 -5.63 -28.89 7.47
CA LYS A 158 -6.66 -29.82 7.97
C LYS A 158 -6.39 -31.28 7.61
N ASN A 159 -5.97 -31.56 6.38
CA ASN A 159 -5.72 -32.91 5.85
C ASN A 159 -4.26 -33.13 5.43
N ARG A 160 -3.39 -32.17 5.69
CA ARG A 160 -1.99 -32.20 5.29
C ARG A 160 -1.11 -31.65 6.42
N LYS A 161 -0.06 -32.40 6.74
CA LYS A 161 0.91 -31.93 7.73
C LYS A 161 1.97 -31.07 7.04
N PRO A 162 2.14 -29.79 7.40
CA PRO A 162 3.21 -28.98 6.87
C PRO A 162 4.58 -29.44 7.39
N ILE A 163 5.63 -29.21 6.62
CA ILE A 163 7.01 -29.38 7.04
C ILE A 163 7.42 -28.20 7.92
N ASP A 164 7.04 -26.98 7.51
CA ASP A 164 7.27 -25.75 8.23
C ASP A 164 6.12 -24.77 8.04
N THR A 165 5.92 -23.90 9.04
CA THR A 165 4.94 -22.80 8.99
C THR A 165 5.57 -21.56 9.58
N GLN A 166 5.84 -20.59 8.72
CA GLN A 166 6.37 -19.28 9.10
C GLN A 166 5.23 -18.28 9.22
N ARG A 167 5.16 -17.57 10.36
CA ARG A 167 4.27 -16.42 10.52
C ARG A 167 5.02 -15.14 10.23
N TYR A 168 4.44 -14.29 9.35
CA TYR A 168 4.96 -12.95 9.12
C TYR A 168 4.43 -11.97 10.16
N LYS A 169 5.31 -11.26 10.83
CA LYS A 169 4.96 -10.19 11.78
C LYS A 169 4.72 -8.86 11.08
N GLY A 170 5.31 -8.68 9.90
CA GLY A 170 5.15 -7.49 9.08
C GLY A 170 5.81 -7.63 7.73
N LEU A 171 5.57 -6.65 6.86
CA LEU A 171 6.13 -6.59 5.50
C LEU A 171 7.67 -6.59 5.47
N GLY A 172 8.29 -6.09 6.54
CA GLY A 172 9.75 -6.04 6.66
C GLY A 172 10.42 -7.41 6.76
N GLU A 173 9.69 -8.46 7.10
CA GLU A 173 10.16 -9.85 7.13
C GLU A 173 10.07 -10.54 5.76
N MET A 174 9.37 -9.94 4.81
CA MET A 174 9.20 -10.47 3.46
C MET A 174 10.34 -10.02 2.57
N ASP A 175 10.89 -10.95 1.80
CA ASP A 175 11.85 -10.60 0.75
C ASP A 175 11.17 -10.01 -0.50
N ALA A 176 11.97 -9.54 -1.44
CA ALA A 176 11.49 -8.88 -2.64
C ALA A 176 10.60 -9.80 -3.51
N GLU A 177 10.93 -11.08 -3.59
CA GLU A 177 10.17 -12.06 -4.35
C GLU A 177 8.81 -12.32 -3.69
N GLN A 178 8.78 -12.47 -2.38
CA GLN A 178 7.55 -12.64 -1.59
C GLN A 178 6.63 -11.43 -1.72
N LEU A 179 7.17 -10.20 -1.67
CA LEU A 179 6.37 -8.99 -1.88
C LEU A 179 5.79 -8.90 -3.28
N SER A 180 6.48 -9.38 -4.29
CA SER A 180 5.98 -9.39 -5.68
C SER A 180 4.77 -10.32 -5.89
N LEU A 181 4.59 -11.31 -5.02
CA LEU A 181 3.48 -12.27 -5.04
C LEU A 181 2.23 -11.78 -4.28
N ILE A 182 2.28 -10.63 -3.63
CA ILE A 182 1.14 -10.08 -2.90
C ILE A 182 0.00 -9.79 -3.86
N HIS A 183 -1.17 -10.31 -3.54
CA HIS A 183 -2.41 -10.03 -4.27
C HIS A 183 -2.88 -8.62 -4.02
N ILE A 184 -3.02 -7.85 -5.10
CA ILE A 184 -3.72 -6.57 -5.06
C ILE A 184 -5.22 -6.88 -5.11
N SER A 185 -5.93 -6.48 -4.05
CA SER A 185 -7.39 -6.62 -3.96
C SER A 185 -8.08 -5.80 -5.03
N GLU A 186 -9.36 -6.07 -5.27
CA GLU A 186 -10.18 -5.19 -6.10
C GLU A 186 -10.14 -3.72 -5.61
N PRO A 187 -10.37 -2.75 -6.51
CA PRO A 187 -10.38 -1.34 -6.13
C PRO A 187 -11.34 -1.08 -4.97
N THR A 188 -10.93 -0.22 -4.05
CA THR A 188 -11.79 0.27 -2.97
C THR A 188 -12.99 0.99 -3.56
N ARG A 189 -14.21 0.58 -3.18
CA ARG A 189 -15.47 1.21 -3.60
C ARG A 189 -16.16 1.89 -2.43
N LEU A 190 -16.96 2.90 -2.71
CA LEU A 190 -17.68 3.70 -1.70
C LEU A 190 -18.56 2.88 -0.73
N GLY A 191 -18.99 1.71 -1.07
CA GLY A 191 -19.77 0.83 -0.20
C GLY A 191 -18.95 -0.08 0.73
N MET A 192 -17.63 0.01 0.70
CA MET A 192 -16.71 -0.82 1.49
C MET A 192 -16.03 -0.03 2.63
N ILE A 193 -16.41 1.23 2.84
CA ILE A 193 -15.86 2.13 3.86
C ILE A 193 -16.85 2.25 5.01
#